data_8d3a73cfaf5bdbb5e3983d654713349e
#
_entry.id   8d3a73cfaf5bdbb5e3983d654713349e
#
_cell.length_a   1.000
_cell.length_b   1.000
_cell.length_c   1.000
_cell.angle_alpha   90.00
_cell.angle_beta   90.00
_cell.angle_gamma   90.00
#
_symmetry.space_group_name_H-M   'P 1'
#
loop_
_entity.id
_entity.type
_entity.pdbx_description
1 polymer ?
#
loop_
_entity_poly.entity_id
_entity_poly.type
_entity_poly.pdbx_seq_one_letter_code
_entity_poly.pdbx_strand_id
1 'polypeptide(L)'
;MPKNDIQSWSAQHQEEFLKNAYLEIGDTYLIDTEKSNNFFVGRENVAEDIVKLCLDPNYLHFPTNHILGMNLFPYQMSILKTLWTKRLPMILAARGGSKTTMLGVYTILRALLNQGIKIVIAGAGLRQSGLVFEAMGQIWRNAPILR
;
A
#
# COMPACT_ATOMS: atom_id res chain seq x y z
N MET A 1 -25.72 4.29 -21.35
CA MET A 1 -25.25 4.93 -20.11
C MET A 1 -24.83 6.35 -20.47
N PRO A 2 -25.37 7.40 -19.85
CA PRO A 2 -24.92 8.76 -20.11
C PRO A 2 -23.46 8.87 -19.68
N LYS A 3 -22.59 9.37 -20.56
CA LYS A 3 -21.23 9.76 -20.22
C LYS A 3 -21.36 10.94 -19.25
N ASN A 4 -21.18 10.69 -17.97
CA ASN A 4 -21.06 11.74 -16.96
C ASN A 4 -19.74 12.47 -17.25
N ASP A 5 -19.84 13.60 -17.88
CA ASP A 5 -18.71 14.45 -18.23
C ASP A 5 -18.30 15.21 -16.95
N ILE A 6 -17.43 14.61 -16.16
CA ILE A 6 -16.93 15.11 -14.86
C ILE A 6 -16.36 16.54 -15.02
N GLN A 7 -15.89 16.89 -16.23
CA GLN A 7 -15.35 18.23 -16.53
C GLN A 7 -16.41 19.32 -16.53
N SER A 8 -17.70 18.98 -16.65
CA SER A 8 -18.81 19.94 -16.60
C SER A 8 -19.31 20.24 -15.18
N TRP A 9 -18.79 19.54 -14.18
CA TRP A 9 -19.22 19.69 -12.80
C TRP A 9 -18.57 20.92 -12.14
N SER A 10 -19.30 21.57 -11.23
CA SER A 10 -18.70 22.61 -10.40
C SER A 10 -17.59 22.03 -9.52
N ALA A 11 -16.60 22.86 -9.15
CA ALA A 11 -15.48 22.43 -8.32
C ALA A 11 -15.95 21.76 -7.01
N GLN A 12 -17.02 22.28 -6.38
CA GLN A 12 -17.62 21.68 -5.18
C GLN A 12 -18.18 20.28 -5.44
N HIS A 13 -18.83 20.07 -6.59
CA HIS A 13 -19.40 18.78 -6.96
C HIS A 13 -18.34 17.74 -7.28
N GLN A 14 -17.23 18.19 -7.90
CA GLN A 14 -16.06 17.33 -8.14
C GLN A 14 -15.39 16.92 -6.82
N GLU A 15 -15.27 17.86 -5.88
CA GLU A 15 -14.68 17.61 -4.57
C GLU A 15 -15.55 16.67 -3.72
N GLU A 16 -16.86 16.85 -3.74
CA GLU A 16 -17.81 15.99 -3.06
C GLU A 16 -17.89 14.59 -3.68
N PHE A 17 -17.85 14.50 -5.02
CA PHE A 17 -17.76 13.21 -5.73
C PHE A 17 -16.47 12.49 -5.42
N LEU A 18 -15.33 13.18 -5.46
CA LEU A 18 -14.05 12.60 -5.08
C LEU A 18 -14.05 12.15 -3.63
N LYS A 19 -14.59 12.97 -2.72
CA LYS A 19 -14.71 12.62 -1.30
C LYS A 19 -15.60 11.39 -1.11
N ASN A 20 -16.72 11.29 -1.80
CA ASN A 20 -17.62 10.14 -1.72
C ASN A 20 -17.06 8.92 -2.44
N ALA A 21 -16.41 9.08 -3.61
CA ALA A 21 -15.68 8.01 -4.29
C ALA A 21 -14.47 7.53 -3.45
N TYR A 22 -13.80 8.45 -2.78
CA TYR A 22 -12.78 8.10 -1.78
C TYR A 22 -13.40 7.42 -0.57
N LEU A 23 -14.60 7.77 -0.13
CA LEU A 23 -15.32 7.10 0.96
C LEU A 23 -15.83 5.71 0.53
N GLU A 24 -16.37 5.54 -0.68
CA GLU A 24 -16.82 4.24 -1.20
C GLU A 24 -15.66 3.29 -1.53
N ILE A 25 -14.57 3.81 -2.05
CA ILE A 25 -13.30 3.07 -2.17
C ILE A 25 -12.65 2.96 -0.78
N GLY A 26 -12.93 3.87 0.09
CA GLY A 26 -12.21 4.33 1.26
C GLY A 26 -12.58 3.69 2.57
N ASP A 27 -13.67 2.96 2.70
CA ASP A 27 -13.81 2.04 3.83
C ASP A 27 -12.73 0.95 3.85
N THR A 28 -11.98 0.89 2.73
CA THR A 28 -10.85 -0.02 2.57
C THR A 28 -9.49 0.69 2.51
N TYR A 29 -9.43 2.00 2.24
CA TYR A 29 -8.16 2.69 1.90
C TYR A 29 -7.95 4.06 2.55
N LEU A 30 -8.98 4.72 3.05
CA LEU A 30 -8.79 5.96 3.80
C LEU A 30 -8.48 5.64 5.26
N ILE A 31 -7.38 6.20 5.69
CA ILE A 31 -7.03 6.27 7.10
C ILE A 31 -8.07 7.16 7.76
N ASP A 32 -8.97 6.55 8.47
CA ASP A 32 -9.62 7.27 9.55
C ASP A 32 -8.57 7.48 10.64
N THR A 33 -7.89 8.63 10.56
CA THR A 33 -6.86 9.00 11.53
C THR A 33 -7.41 9.03 12.94
N GLU A 34 -8.70 9.32 13.12
CA GLU A 34 -9.38 9.25 14.43
C GLU A 34 -9.53 7.79 14.88
N LYS A 35 -9.95 6.88 14.02
CA LYS A 35 -10.03 5.44 14.36
C LYS A 35 -8.66 4.84 14.60
N SER A 36 -7.62 5.23 13.83
CA SER A 36 -6.27 4.73 14.06
C SER A 36 -5.69 5.27 15.37
N ASN A 37 -5.94 6.51 15.73
CA ASN A 37 -5.52 7.08 17.00
C ASN A 37 -6.28 6.46 18.18
N ASN A 38 -7.58 6.20 18.01
CA ASN A 38 -8.41 5.55 19.04
C ASN A 38 -8.15 4.03 19.14
N PHE A 39 -7.53 3.42 18.14
CA PHE A 39 -7.21 1.99 18.14
C PHE A 39 -6.32 1.58 19.31
N PHE A 40 -5.43 2.48 19.76
CA PHE A 40 -4.49 2.20 20.86
C PHE A 40 -4.97 2.63 22.24
N VAL A 41 -6.09 3.35 22.33
CA VAL A 41 -6.61 3.84 23.60
C VAL A 41 -7.17 2.69 24.44
N GLY A 42 -6.62 2.49 25.65
CA GLY A 42 -7.09 1.48 26.60
C GLY A 42 -6.65 0.04 26.33
N ARG A 43 -5.63 -0.20 25.47
CA ARG A 43 -5.11 -1.55 25.19
C ARG A 43 -3.83 -1.83 26.00
N GLU A 44 -3.81 -2.98 26.67
CA GLU A 44 -2.67 -3.37 27.53
C GLU A 44 -1.44 -3.86 26.74
N ASN A 45 -1.65 -4.46 25.54
CA ASN A 45 -0.60 -5.03 24.69
C ASN A 45 -0.44 -4.31 23.35
N VAL A 46 -0.09 -3.03 23.41
CA VAL A 46 0.06 -2.15 22.21
C VAL A 46 1.02 -2.76 21.17
N ALA A 47 2.11 -3.39 21.59
CA ALA A 47 3.09 -3.96 20.66
C ALA A 47 2.51 -5.12 19.82
N GLU A 48 1.76 -6.03 20.43
CA GLU A 48 1.11 -7.14 19.73
C GLU A 48 0.02 -6.64 18.78
N ASP A 49 -0.72 -5.63 19.21
CA ASP A 49 -1.79 -5.03 18.41
C ASP A 49 -1.24 -4.27 17.21
N ILE A 50 -0.09 -3.59 17.35
CA ILE A 50 0.63 -2.99 16.20
C ILE A 50 1.03 -4.07 15.18
N VAL A 51 1.58 -5.19 15.63
CA VAL A 51 1.96 -6.28 14.74
C VAL A 51 0.72 -6.86 14.02
N LYS A 52 -0.37 -7.09 14.73
CA LYS A 52 -1.64 -7.55 14.14
C LYS A 52 -2.16 -6.56 13.10
N LEU A 53 -2.11 -5.26 13.42
CA LEU A 53 -2.51 -4.19 12.52
C LEU A 53 -1.66 -4.17 11.24
N CYS A 54 -0.34 -4.34 11.37
CA CYS A 54 0.57 -4.39 10.23
C CYS A 54 0.35 -5.61 9.33
N LEU A 55 -0.16 -6.70 9.88
CA LEU A 55 -0.44 -7.95 9.14
C LEU A 55 -1.82 -7.94 8.47
N ASP A 56 -2.74 -7.10 8.92
CA ASP A 56 -4.10 -7.03 8.36
C ASP A 56 -4.09 -6.35 6.98
N PRO A 57 -4.60 -7.04 5.93
CA PRO A 57 -4.68 -6.47 4.59
C PRO A 57 -5.47 -5.16 4.48
N ASN A 58 -6.34 -4.87 5.42
CA ASN A 58 -7.14 -3.65 5.42
C ASN A 58 -6.37 -2.44 5.96
N TYR A 59 -5.31 -2.67 6.71
CA TYR A 59 -4.50 -1.63 7.35
C TYR A 59 -3.08 -1.51 6.78
N LEU A 60 -2.83 -2.02 5.58
CA LEU A 60 -1.50 -1.97 4.92
C LEU A 60 -0.95 -0.55 4.74
N HIS A 61 -1.82 0.47 4.75
CA HIS A 61 -1.40 1.87 4.77
C HIS A 61 -0.59 2.21 6.04
N PHE A 62 -0.90 1.56 7.16
CA PHE A 62 -0.19 1.81 8.42
C PHE A 62 1.30 1.46 8.31
N PRO A 63 1.71 0.21 7.97
CA PRO A 63 3.11 -0.10 7.82
C PRO A 63 3.78 0.62 6.63
N THR A 64 3.06 0.93 5.55
CA THR A 64 3.65 1.71 4.45
C THR A 64 3.99 3.13 4.87
N ASN A 65 3.11 3.80 5.62
CA ASN A 65 3.33 5.17 6.07
C ASN A 65 4.34 5.26 7.21
N HIS A 66 4.17 4.41 8.23
CA HIS A 66 4.95 4.55 9.46
C HIS A 66 6.30 3.80 9.39
N ILE A 67 6.37 2.64 8.75
CA ILE A 67 7.62 1.88 8.64
C ILE A 67 8.43 2.36 7.44
N LEU A 68 7.80 2.45 6.25
CA LEU A 68 8.50 2.79 5.03
C LEU A 68 8.52 4.29 4.72
N GLY A 69 7.70 5.09 5.39
CA GLY A 69 7.59 6.53 5.15
C GLY A 69 6.97 6.86 3.78
N MET A 70 6.16 5.96 3.23
CA MET A 70 5.59 6.08 1.89
C MET A 70 4.07 6.27 1.92
N ASN A 71 3.62 7.39 1.36
CA ASN A 71 2.20 7.63 1.10
C ASN A 71 1.85 7.06 -0.29
N LEU A 72 1.17 5.93 -0.31
CA LEU A 72 0.76 5.27 -1.55
C LEU A 72 -0.55 5.86 -2.07
N PHE A 73 -0.65 5.99 -3.40
CA PHE A 73 -1.90 6.36 -4.04
C PHE A 73 -2.95 5.24 -3.89
N PRO A 74 -4.25 5.54 -3.96
CA PRO A 74 -5.31 4.53 -3.80
C PRO A 74 -5.17 3.31 -4.71
N TYR A 75 -4.80 3.50 -5.99
CA TYR A 75 -4.57 2.40 -6.90
C TYR A 75 -3.37 1.52 -6.50
N GLN A 76 -2.32 2.12 -5.93
CA GLN A 76 -1.14 1.39 -5.43
C GLN A 76 -1.51 0.56 -4.19
N MET A 77 -2.33 1.12 -3.31
CA MET A 77 -2.86 0.37 -2.17
C MET A 77 -3.71 -0.83 -2.61
N SER A 78 -4.53 -0.66 -3.67
CA SER A 78 -5.30 -1.75 -4.26
C SER A 78 -4.39 -2.87 -4.80
N ILE A 79 -3.30 -2.50 -5.48
CA ILE A 79 -2.29 -3.45 -5.95
C ILE A 79 -1.66 -4.17 -4.75
N LEU A 80 -1.22 -3.43 -3.74
CA LEU A 80 -0.58 -4.00 -2.54
C LEU A 80 -1.52 -4.96 -1.81
N LYS A 81 -2.78 -4.58 -1.62
CA LYS A 81 -3.80 -5.44 -1.00
C LYS A 81 -4.03 -6.71 -1.81
N THR A 82 -4.07 -6.62 -3.13
CA THR A 82 -4.20 -7.77 -4.01
C THR A 82 -3.00 -8.72 -3.89
N LEU A 83 -1.78 -8.18 -3.89
CA LEU A 83 -0.56 -8.94 -3.65
C LEU A 83 -0.54 -9.62 -2.27
N TRP A 84 -1.16 -8.97 -1.27
CA TRP A 84 -1.19 -9.47 0.10
C TRP A 84 -2.18 -10.63 0.29
N THR A 85 -3.34 -10.54 -0.34
CA THR A 85 -4.48 -11.45 -0.11
C THR A 85 -4.54 -12.60 -1.10
N LYS A 86 -4.11 -12.39 -2.36
CA LYS A 86 -4.24 -13.40 -3.41
C LYS A 86 -3.02 -14.30 -3.48
N ARG A 87 -3.25 -15.60 -3.67
CA ARG A 87 -2.16 -16.61 -3.79
C ARG A 87 -1.35 -16.44 -5.08
N LEU A 88 -2.00 -16.13 -6.19
CA LEU A 88 -1.40 -15.97 -7.50
C LEU A 88 -1.94 -14.69 -8.16
N PRO A 89 -1.51 -13.50 -7.70
CA PRO A 89 -1.95 -12.25 -8.29
C PRO A 89 -1.26 -12.01 -9.63
N MET A 90 -1.99 -11.49 -10.61
CA MET A 90 -1.45 -11.00 -11.86
C MET A 90 -1.64 -9.49 -11.93
N ILE A 91 -0.56 -8.75 -12.20
CA ILE A 91 -0.61 -7.30 -12.34
C ILE A 91 -0.29 -6.93 -13.78
N LEU A 92 -1.29 -6.41 -14.48
CA LEU A 92 -1.13 -5.82 -15.81
C LEU A 92 -1.20 -4.30 -15.67
N ALA A 93 -0.12 -3.63 -15.96
CA ALA A 93 -0.07 -2.17 -15.92
C ALA A 93 0.87 -1.63 -16.99
N ALA A 94 0.58 -0.44 -17.49
CA ALA A 94 1.40 0.26 -18.47
C ALA A 94 2.82 0.57 -17.92
N ARG A 95 3.68 1.04 -18.80
CA ARG A 95 4.99 1.58 -18.40
C ARG A 95 4.77 2.80 -17.50
N GLY A 96 5.47 2.89 -16.39
CA GLY A 96 5.24 3.94 -15.37
C GLY A 96 4.17 3.61 -14.33
N GLY A 97 3.40 2.52 -14.45
CA GLY A 97 2.37 2.10 -13.50
C GLY A 97 2.88 1.52 -12.17
N SER A 98 4.05 1.96 -11.71
CA SER A 98 4.63 1.65 -10.39
C SER A 98 4.79 0.15 -10.05
N LYS A 99 4.77 -0.76 -11.05
CA LYS A 99 4.85 -2.21 -10.81
C LYS A 99 6.07 -2.62 -9.99
N THR A 100 7.24 -2.16 -10.41
CA THR A 100 8.52 -2.49 -9.76
C THR A 100 8.57 -1.94 -8.34
N THR A 101 8.11 -0.68 -8.15
CA THR A 101 8.02 -0.05 -6.82
C THR A 101 7.09 -0.84 -5.91
N MET A 102 5.92 -1.23 -6.41
CA MET A 102 4.95 -1.99 -5.61
C MET A 102 5.43 -3.39 -5.24
N LEU A 103 6.17 -4.05 -6.13
CA LEU A 103 6.85 -5.31 -5.81
C LEU A 103 7.93 -5.09 -4.74
N GLY A 104 8.68 -3.99 -4.82
CA GLY A 104 9.67 -3.62 -3.79
C GLY A 104 9.02 -3.40 -2.43
N VAL A 105 7.95 -2.60 -2.36
CA VAL A 105 7.17 -2.35 -1.15
C VAL A 105 6.64 -3.67 -0.56
N TYR A 106 5.98 -4.47 -1.39
CA TYR A 106 5.44 -5.77 -0.97
C TYR A 106 6.53 -6.68 -0.40
N THR A 107 7.67 -6.78 -1.10
CA THR A 107 8.78 -7.65 -0.69
C THR A 107 9.38 -7.21 0.64
N ILE A 108 9.63 -5.91 0.83
CA ILE A 108 10.16 -5.37 2.09
C ILE A 108 9.18 -5.62 3.23
N LEU A 109 7.91 -5.28 3.06
CA LEU A 109 6.90 -5.48 4.11
C LEU A 109 6.76 -6.97 4.48
N ARG A 110 6.74 -7.86 3.48
CA ARG A 110 6.72 -9.31 3.74
C ARG A 110 7.95 -9.80 4.49
N ALA A 111 9.12 -9.30 4.14
CA ALA A 111 10.36 -9.67 4.80
C ALA A 111 10.42 -9.17 6.25
N LEU A 112 9.94 -7.95 6.52
CA LEU A 112 9.93 -7.35 7.85
C LEU A 112 8.89 -8.00 8.78
N LEU A 113 7.69 -8.27 8.25
CA LEU A 113 6.58 -8.74 9.07
C LEU A 113 6.52 -10.27 9.22
N ASN A 114 7.28 -11.01 8.42
CA ASN A 114 7.32 -12.48 8.48
C ASN A 114 8.75 -12.97 8.64
N GLN A 115 9.14 -13.28 9.85
CA GLN A 115 10.48 -13.81 10.13
C GLN A 115 10.74 -15.13 9.40
N GLY A 116 11.91 -15.25 8.80
CA GLY A 116 12.34 -16.48 8.11
C GLY A 116 11.70 -16.73 6.74
N ILE A 117 10.91 -15.79 6.22
CA ILE A 117 10.34 -15.92 4.87
C ILE A 117 11.45 -15.92 3.82
N LYS A 118 11.33 -16.82 2.84
CA LYS A 118 12.19 -16.84 1.65
C LYS A 118 11.41 -16.28 0.47
N ILE A 119 11.91 -15.21 -0.14
CA ILE A 119 11.29 -14.55 -1.28
C ILE A 119 12.21 -14.70 -2.48
N VAL A 120 11.69 -15.25 -3.57
CA VAL A 120 12.42 -15.41 -4.82
C VAL A 120 11.86 -14.44 -5.84
N ILE A 121 12.72 -13.62 -6.44
CA ILE A 121 12.38 -12.69 -7.51
C ILE A 121 12.97 -13.25 -8.81
N ALA A 122 12.10 -13.68 -9.70
CA ALA A 122 12.48 -14.18 -11.03
C ALA A 122 12.11 -13.16 -12.11
N GLY A 123 12.96 -13.02 -13.10
CA GLY A 123 12.73 -12.17 -14.27
C GLY A 123 13.26 -12.82 -15.52
N ALA A 124 12.90 -12.31 -16.70
CA ALA A 124 13.41 -12.82 -17.98
C ALA A 124 14.94 -12.65 -18.15
N GLY A 125 15.55 -11.81 -17.32
CA GLY A 125 16.99 -11.64 -17.24
C GLY A 125 17.39 -11.03 -15.90
N LEU A 126 18.66 -11.19 -15.53
CA LEU A 126 19.21 -10.72 -14.25
C LEU A 126 18.99 -9.21 -14.05
N ARG A 127 19.05 -8.42 -15.13
CA ARG A 127 18.79 -6.99 -15.08
C ARG A 127 17.36 -6.67 -14.65
N GLN A 128 16.35 -7.45 -15.08
CA GLN A 128 14.96 -7.20 -14.73
C GLN A 128 14.65 -7.53 -13.26
N SER A 129 15.17 -8.63 -12.76
CA SER A 129 15.05 -8.97 -11.35
C SER A 129 15.82 -7.97 -10.48
N GLY A 130 16.98 -7.48 -10.95
CA GLY A 130 17.79 -6.47 -10.29
C GLY A 130 17.05 -5.14 -10.05
N LEU A 131 16.16 -4.72 -10.95
CA LEU A 131 15.36 -3.48 -10.77
C LEU A 131 14.48 -3.50 -9.52
N VAL A 132 13.98 -4.67 -9.12
CA VAL A 132 13.19 -4.79 -7.88
C VAL A 132 14.09 -4.61 -6.66
N PHE A 133 15.30 -5.16 -6.68
CA PHE A 133 16.29 -4.95 -5.60
C PHE A 133 16.75 -3.50 -5.51
N GLU A 134 16.92 -2.81 -6.63
CA GLU A 134 17.23 -1.37 -6.65
C GLU A 134 16.10 -0.56 -6.01
N ALA A 135 14.84 -0.87 -6.38
CA ALA A 135 13.67 -0.24 -5.77
C ALA A 135 13.60 -0.50 -4.26
N MET A 136 13.84 -1.73 -3.82
CA MET A 136 13.92 -2.08 -2.39
C MET A 136 15.02 -1.28 -1.68
N GLY A 137 16.20 -1.18 -2.29
CA GLY A 137 17.31 -0.41 -1.74
C GLY A 137 16.99 1.09 -1.60
N GLN A 138 16.25 1.68 -2.54
CA GLN A 138 15.78 3.06 -2.45
C GLN A 138 14.76 3.23 -1.32
N ILE A 139 13.77 2.33 -1.24
CA ILE A 139 12.77 2.35 -0.17
C ILE A 139 13.44 2.21 1.20
N TRP A 140 14.36 1.26 1.35
CA TRP A 140 15.11 1.04 2.59
C TRP A 140 15.87 2.29 3.04
N ARG A 141 16.60 2.93 2.14
CA ARG A 141 17.36 4.16 2.45
C ARG A 141 16.49 5.33 2.87
N ASN A 142 15.26 5.39 2.39
CA ASN A 142 14.32 6.49 2.69
C ASN A 142 13.40 6.18 3.88
N ALA A 143 13.36 4.94 4.33
CA ALA A 143 12.47 4.51 5.41
C ALA A 143 12.95 5.07 6.77
N PRO A 144 12.09 5.78 7.51
CA PRO A 144 12.50 6.47 8.75
C PRO A 144 12.88 5.49 9.88
N ILE A 145 12.30 4.31 9.91
CA ILE A 145 12.51 3.31 10.99
C ILE A 145 13.63 2.32 10.66
N LEU A 146 14.00 2.18 9.37
CA LEU A 146 14.97 1.18 8.92
C LEU A 146 16.41 1.73 8.80
N ARG A 147 16.63 2.96 9.22
CA ARG A 147 17.95 3.62 9.24
C ARG A 147 18.74 3.27 10.48
#